data_7492b68af298c14b9e41ee2d38112831
#
_entry.id   7492b68af298c14b9e41ee2d38112831
#
_cell.length_a   1.000
_cell.length_b   1.000
_cell.length_c   1.000
_cell.angle_alpha   90.00
_cell.angle_beta   90.00
_cell.angle_gamma   90.00
#
_symmetry.space_group_name_H-M   'P 1'
#
loop_
_entity.id
_entity.type
_entity.pdbx_description
1 polymer ?
#
loop_
_entity_poly.entity_id
_entity_poly.type
_entity_poly.pdbx_seq_one_letter_code
_entity_poly.pdbx_strand_id
1 'polypeptide(L)'
;MVAPAHIAIGKLALEQTSLKNDLDIYKRVYMFGCIAPDINFIYPFHNIKCTPKRFIKRLERMKKIKSKLIRSFTLGVIMHYLCDYFCLAHNNQSYGAKHTLYERLMNHKLKLQELEPDDSLQLVKSFWAEAVESYENGGTDDIDKFLEAREDKSIEIFELVSYMNNKYLTYVKDKAGKNWCTSKEQMYIDLSWSLFMCERVGELITA
;
A
#
# COMPACT_ATOMS: atom_id res chain seq x y z
N MET A 1 -4.28 -1.15 -9.69
CA MET A 1 -2.92 -1.30 -10.30
C MET A 1 -2.87 -2.65 -11.00
N VAL A 2 -2.12 -2.86 -12.11
CA VAL A 2 -2.05 -4.19 -12.76
C VAL A 2 -1.19 -5.17 -11.99
N ALA A 3 -1.50 -6.47 -12.11
CA ALA A 3 -0.83 -7.56 -11.41
C ALA A 3 0.72 -7.49 -11.40
N PRO A 4 1.44 -7.19 -12.51
CA PRO A 4 2.89 -7.06 -12.46
C PRO A 4 3.41 -5.91 -11.59
N ALA A 5 2.66 -4.79 -11.49
CA ALA A 5 3.04 -3.68 -10.62
C ALA A 5 2.88 -4.06 -9.14
N HIS A 6 1.79 -4.73 -8.78
CA HIS A 6 1.59 -5.26 -7.44
C HIS A 6 2.71 -6.24 -7.02
N ILE A 7 3.12 -7.12 -7.93
CA ILE A 7 4.22 -8.07 -7.68
C ILE A 7 5.53 -7.31 -7.49
N ALA A 8 5.83 -6.32 -8.33
CA ALA A 8 7.09 -5.56 -8.25
C ALA A 8 7.18 -4.77 -6.94
N ILE A 9 6.14 -4.01 -6.58
CA ILE A 9 6.10 -3.25 -5.32
C ILE A 9 6.15 -4.20 -4.13
N GLY A 10 5.33 -5.26 -4.13
CA GLY A 10 5.32 -6.23 -3.06
C GLY A 10 6.69 -6.91 -2.87
N LYS A 11 7.41 -7.20 -3.95
CA LYS A 11 8.77 -7.75 -3.89
C LYS A 11 9.75 -6.76 -3.26
N LEU A 12 9.74 -5.50 -3.69
CA LEU A 12 10.60 -4.45 -3.14
C LEU A 12 10.32 -4.23 -1.66
N ALA A 13 9.04 -4.09 -1.29
CA ALA A 13 8.65 -3.95 0.11
C ALA A 13 9.09 -5.14 0.97
N LEU A 14 8.98 -6.37 0.45
CA LEU A 14 9.43 -7.57 1.15
C LEU A 14 10.95 -7.57 1.41
N GLU A 15 11.73 -7.10 0.44
CA GLU A 15 13.20 -7.07 0.53
C GLU A 15 13.70 -6.06 1.57
N GLN A 16 12.91 -5.05 1.90
CA GLN A 16 13.24 -4.00 2.87
C GLN A 16 12.69 -4.28 4.28
N THR A 17 11.75 -5.21 4.42
CA THR A 17 11.17 -5.57 5.71
C THR A 17 11.95 -6.70 6.40
N SER A 18 11.79 -6.80 7.73
CA SER A 18 12.33 -7.91 8.54
C SER A 18 11.85 -9.30 8.10
N LEU A 19 10.78 -9.35 7.31
CA LEU A 19 10.19 -10.58 6.75
C LEU A 19 11.03 -11.26 5.66
N LYS A 20 12.08 -10.60 5.16
CA LYS A 20 12.94 -11.13 4.10
C LYS A 20 13.41 -12.55 4.40
N ASN A 21 13.86 -12.80 5.62
CA ASN A 21 14.44 -14.08 6.03
C ASN A 21 13.40 -15.19 6.26
N ASP A 22 12.18 -14.81 6.65
CA ASP A 22 11.13 -15.79 7.00
C ASP A 22 10.30 -16.24 5.78
N LEU A 23 10.29 -15.45 4.70
CA LEU A 23 9.36 -15.63 3.58
C LEU A 23 9.98 -16.20 2.30
N ASP A 24 11.27 -16.52 2.25
CA ASP A 24 11.89 -17.03 1.03
C ASP A 24 11.19 -18.28 0.49
N ILE A 25 10.78 -19.19 1.38
CA ILE A 25 10.05 -20.41 1.01
C ILE A 25 8.63 -20.08 0.53
N TYR A 26 8.02 -19.03 1.09
CA TYR A 26 6.62 -18.65 0.82
C TYR A 26 6.49 -17.45 -0.11
N LYS A 27 7.59 -16.97 -0.69
CA LYS A 27 7.63 -15.81 -1.59
C LYS A 27 6.64 -15.93 -2.76
N ARG A 28 6.49 -17.11 -3.34
CA ARG A 28 5.52 -17.36 -4.42
C ARG A 28 4.08 -17.19 -3.93
N VAL A 29 3.79 -17.67 -2.72
CA VAL A 29 2.46 -17.59 -2.10
C VAL A 29 2.14 -16.14 -1.73
N TYR A 30 3.12 -15.40 -1.22
CA TYR A 30 3.02 -13.96 -0.97
C TYR A 30 2.74 -13.18 -2.27
N MET A 31 3.54 -13.41 -3.33
CA MET A 31 3.31 -12.75 -4.62
C MET A 31 1.95 -13.10 -5.23
N PHE A 32 1.48 -14.34 -5.06
CA PHE A 32 0.12 -14.71 -5.43
C PHE A 32 -0.92 -13.91 -4.62
N GLY A 33 -0.69 -13.70 -3.33
CA GLY A 33 -1.51 -12.81 -2.50
C GLY A 33 -1.59 -11.39 -3.03
N CYS A 34 -0.47 -10.84 -3.54
CA CYS A 34 -0.40 -9.49 -4.12
C CYS A 34 -1.28 -9.31 -5.38
N ILE A 35 -1.72 -10.38 -6.03
CA ILE A 35 -2.55 -10.31 -7.24
C ILE A 35 -3.92 -10.98 -7.07
N ALA A 36 -4.12 -11.75 -6.01
CA ALA A 36 -5.32 -12.53 -5.80
C ALA A 36 -6.63 -11.71 -5.81
N PRO A 37 -6.69 -10.47 -5.27
CA PRO A 37 -7.89 -9.65 -5.36
C PRO A 37 -8.28 -9.29 -6.79
N ASP A 38 -7.32 -9.05 -7.69
CA ASP A 38 -7.58 -8.74 -9.10
C ASP A 38 -8.13 -9.93 -9.88
N ILE A 39 -7.70 -11.14 -9.53
CA ILE A 39 -8.14 -12.38 -10.18
C ILE A 39 -9.55 -12.75 -9.72
N ASN A 40 -9.91 -12.34 -8.51
CA ASN A 40 -11.20 -12.68 -7.93
C ASN A 40 -12.25 -11.61 -8.27
N PHE A 41 -12.99 -11.80 -9.36
CA PHE A 41 -14.07 -10.93 -9.84
C PHE A 41 -15.18 -10.64 -8.79
N ILE A 42 -15.18 -11.30 -7.65
CA ILE A 42 -16.11 -11.04 -6.54
C ILE A 42 -15.82 -9.68 -5.86
N TYR A 43 -14.64 -9.10 -6.08
CA TYR A 43 -14.20 -7.87 -5.42
C TYR A 43 -13.82 -6.75 -6.42
N PRO A 44 -14.78 -6.22 -7.19
CA PRO A 44 -14.50 -5.29 -8.29
C PRO A 44 -13.97 -3.91 -7.87
N PHE A 45 -14.02 -3.57 -6.56
CA PHE A 45 -13.62 -2.26 -6.04
C PHE A 45 -12.62 -2.41 -4.92
N HIS A 46 -11.40 -1.89 -5.12
CA HIS A 46 -10.29 -2.03 -4.18
C HIS A 46 -9.84 -0.70 -3.56
N ASN A 47 -10.62 0.39 -3.69
CA ASN A 47 -10.26 1.66 -3.05
C ASN A 47 -10.56 1.65 -1.55
N ILE A 48 -9.93 2.58 -0.82
CA ILE A 48 -10.03 2.66 0.65
C ILE A 48 -11.48 2.87 1.14
N LYS A 49 -12.35 3.52 0.36
CA LYS A 49 -13.74 3.77 0.73
C LYS A 49 -14.60 2.50 0.68
N CYS A 50 -14.26 1.58 -0.23
CA CYS A 50 -15.05 0.37 -0.48
C CYS A 50 -14.60 -0.84 0.35
N THR A 51 -13.36 -0.83 0.88
CA THR A 51 -12.77 -2.02 1.48
C THR A 51 -12.35 -1.93 2.96
N PRO A 52 -12.74 -0.89 3.76
CA PRO A 52 -12.20 -0.72 5.11
C PRO A 52 -12.40 -1.95 5.99
N LYS A 53 -13.63 -2.49 6.06
CA LYS A 53 -13.94 -3.68 6.86
C LYS A 53 -13.12 -4.92 6.44
N ARG A 54 -12.84 -5.06 5.14
CA ARG A 54 -12.06 -6.20 4.64
C ARG A 54 -10.59 -6.06 5.00
N PHE A 55 -10.05 -4.85 4.88
CA PHE A 55 -8.66 -4.54 5.22
C PHE A 55 -8.43 -4.76 6.71
N ILE A 56 -9.22 -4.16 7.59
CA ILE A 56 -9.17 -4.34 9.05
C ILE A 56 -9.25 -5.83 9.41
N LYS A 57 -10.24 -6.56 8.87
CA LYS A 57 -10.39 -8.01 9.13
C LYS A 57 -9.17 -8.83 8.71
N ARG A 58 -8.42 -8.41 7.68
CA ARG A 58 -7.17 -9.07 7.29
C ARG A 58 -6.04 -8.77 8.25
N LEU A 59 -5.93 -7.54 8.73
CA LEU A 59 -4.98 -7.16 9.78
C LEU A 59 -5.23 -7.96 11.06
N GLU A 60 -6.48 -8.05 11.53
CA GLU A 60 -6.87 -8.85 12.70
C GLU A 60 -6.52 -10.33 12.53
N ARG A 61 -6.75 -10.87 11.31
CA ARG A 61 -6.40 -12.26 11.01
C ARG A 61 -4.90 -12.51 11.05
N MET A 62 -4.08 -11.57 10.59
CA MET A 62 -2.62 -11.71 10.58
C MET A 62 -2.08 -12.09 11.96
N LYS A 63 -2.61 -11.50 13.04
CA LYS A 63 -2.22 -11.78 14.42
C LYS A 63 -2.55 -13.23 14.85
N LYS A 64 -3.61 -13.82 14.29
CA LYS A 64 -4.15 -15.14 14.69
C LYS A 64 -3.64 -16.29 13.82
N ILE A 65 -3.04 -16.00 12.66
CA ILE A 65 -2.59 -17.02 11.71
C ILE A 65 -1.27 -17.63 12.17
N LYS A 66 -1.31 -18.91 12.56
CA LYS A 66 -0.11 -19.71 12.89
C LYS A 66 0.61 -20.26 11.65
N SER A 67 -0.12 -20.54 10.59
CA SER A 67 0.44 -21.07 9.33
C SER A 67 1.21 -20.02 8.57
N LYS A 68 2.53 -20.18 8.42
CA LYS A 68 3.38 -19.28 7.63
C LYS A 68 2.88 -19.10 6.20
N LEU A 69 2.36 -20.16 5.57
CA LEU A 69 1.81 -20.11 4.21
C LEU A 69 0.59 -19.18 4.12
N ILE A 70 -0.38 -19.35 5.02
CA ILE A 70 -1.60 -18.52 5.05
C ILE A 70 -1.25 -17.08 5.44
N ARG A 71 -0.29 -16.90 6.37
CA ARG A 71 0.22 -15.58 6.78
C ARG A 71 0.84 -14.86 5.58
N SER A 72 1.70 -15.52 4.81
CA SER A 72 2.32 -14.96 3.61
C SER A 72 1.29 -14.55 2.55
N PHE A 73 0.30 -15.40 2.28
CA PHE A 73 -0.80 -15.05 1.38
C PHE A 73 -1.58 -13.83 1.86
N THR A 74 -1.95 -13.80 3.14
CA THR A 74 -2.72 -12.70 3.73
C THR A 74 -1.95 -11.39 3.68
N LEU A 75 -0.64 -11.43 3.96
CA LEU A 75 0.24 -10.27 3.82
C LEU A 75 0.25 -9.75 2.38
N GLY A 76 0.41 -10.63 1.39
CA GLY A 76 0.34 -10.24 -0.01
C GLY A 76 -0.97 -9.53 -0.37
N VAL A 77 -2.10 -10.00 0.15
CA VAL A 77 -3.40 -9.34 -0.06
C VAL A 77 -3.48 -7.98 0.62
N ILE A 78 -2.88 -7.81 1.79
CA ILE A 78 -2.77 -6.49 2.46
C ILE A 78 -1.96 -5.53 1.59
N MET A 79 -0.81 -5.97 1.06
CA MET A 79 0.03 -5.16 0.17
C MET A 79 -0.71 -4.76 -1.11
N HIS A 80 -1.51 -5.67 -1.70
CA HIS A 80 -2.35 -5.33 -2.83
C HIS A 80 -3.29 -4.14 -2.52
N TYR A 81 -4.02 -4.19 -1.42
CA TYR A 81 -4.91 -3.10 -1.03
C TYR A 81 -4.16 -1.79 -0.81
N LEU A 82 -2.98 -1.82 -0.20
CA LEU A 82 -2.16 -0.62 -0.02
C LEU A 82 -1.74 -0.03 -1.37
N CYS A 83 -1.30 -0.84 -2.31
CA CYS A 83 -0.98 -0.37 -3.66
C CYS A 83 -2.17 0.34 -4.32
N ASP A 84 -3.38 -0.19 -4.18
CA ASP A 84 -4.57 0.40 -4.77
C ASP A 84 -5.06 1.65 -4.05
N TYR A 85 -4.86 1.72 -2.74
CA TYR A 85 -5.20 2.92 -1.96
C TYR A 85 -4.36 4.13 -2.36
N PHE A 86 -3.11 3.93 -2.77
CA PHE A 86 -2.19 4.97 -3.22
C PHE A 86 -2.01 4.99 -4.74
N CYS A 87 -3.01 4.58 -5.48
CA CYS A 87 -3.09 4.65 -6.93
C CYS A 87 -4.23 5.58 -7.37
N LEU A 88 -3.91 6.65 -8.12
CA LEU A 88 -4.90 7.64 -8.54
C LEU A 88 -6.01 7.04 -9.39
N ALA A 89 -5.70 6.06 -10.23
CA ALA A 89 -6.69 5.38 -11.06
C ALA A 89 -7.82 4.74 -10.23
N HIS A 90 -7.49 4.12 -9.10
CA HIS A 90 -8.47 3.51 -8.20
C HIS A 90 -9.25 4.55 -7.37
N ASN A 91 -8.66 5.69 -7.07
CA ASN A 91 -9.27 6.73 -6.25
C ASN A 91 -10.19 7.67 -7.06
N ASN A 92 -9.89 7.89 -8.34
CA ASN A 92 -10.69 8.76 -9.22
C ASN A 92 -11.97 8.10 -9.76
N GLN A 93 -12.27 6.86 -9.40
CA GLN A 93 -13.38 6.09 -9.97
C GLN A 93 -13.37 6.06 -11.52
N SER A 94 -12.19 6.24 -12.12
CA SER A 94 -12.01 6.27 -13.56
C SER A 94 -11.96 4.85 -14.10
N TYR A 95 -13.11 4.21 -14.22
CA TYR A 95 -13.19 2.88 -14.84
C TYR A 95 -13.16 2.99 -16.35
N GLY A 96 -12.55 2.00 -17.02
CA GLY A 96 -12.52 1.90 -18.47
C GLY A 96 -11.15 2.18 -19.09
N ALA A 97 -11.14 2.72 -20.32
CA ALA A 97 -9.94 2.81 -21.15
C ALA A 97 -8.78 3.60 -20.49
N LYS A 98 -9.08 4.70 -19.78
CA LYS A 98 -8.07 5.51 -19.09
C LYS A 98 -7.41 4.75 -17.95
N HIS A 99 -8.17 4.03 -17.15
CA HIS A 99 -7.68 3.17 -16.07
C HIS A 99 -6.73 2.10 -16.63
N THR A 100 -7.19 1.35 -17.64
CA THR A 100 -6.38 0.30 -18.27
C THR A 100 -5.12 0.86 -18.92
N LEU A 101 -5.19 2.03 -19.58
CA LEU A 101 -4.04 2.68 -20.17
C LEU A 101 -3.01 3.06 -19.09
N TYR A 102 -3.46 3.71 -18.01
CA TYR A 102 -2.60 4.11 -16.90
C TYR A 102 -1.85 2.92 -16.30
N GLU A 103 -2.56 1.84 -16.01
CA GLU A 103 -1.98 0.63 -15.45
C GLU A 103 -0.95 -0.03 -16.39
N ARG A 104 -1.22 -0.06 -17.69
CA ARG A 104 -0.26 -0.59 -18.69
C ARG A 104 1.00 0.25 -18.76
N LEU A 105 0.87 1.58 -18.74
CA LEU A 105 2.00 2.50 -18.77
C LEU A 105 2.83 2.40 -17.50
N MET A 106 2.20 2.33 -16.34
CA MET A 106 2.87 2.12 -15.05
C MET A 106 3.68 0.81 -15.05
N ASN A 107 3.07 -0.28 -15.53
CA ASN A 107 3.77 -1.57 -15.64
C ASN A 107 4.97 -1.51 -16.60
N HIS A 108 4.86 -0.78 -17.71
CA HIS A 108 5.98 -0.56 -18.63
C HIS A 108 7.13 0.19 -17.96
N LYS A 109 6.83 1.23 -17.19
CA LYS A 109 7.81 2.02 -16.43
C LYS A 109 8.55 1.19 -15.38
N LEU A 110 7.83 0.37 -14.62
CA LEU A 110 8.43 -0.54 -13.64
C LEU A 110 9.41 -1.54 -14.28
N LYS A 111 9.11 -2.03 -15.48
CA LYS A 111 10.02 -2.93 -16.20
C LYS A 111 11.32 -2.27 -16.62
N LEU A 112 11.29 -0.96 -16.90
CA LEU A 112 12.47 -0.20 -17.30
C LEU A 112 13.34 0.23 -16.11
N GLN A 113 12.91 -0.07 -14.88
CA GLN A 113 13.58 0.36 -13.63
C GLN A 113 13.87 1.89 -13.58
N GLU A 114 13.09 2.68 -14.32
CA GLU A 114 13.18 4.13 -14.35
C GLU A 114 12.54 4.77 -13.09
N LEU A 115 12.78 4.17 -11.92
CA LEU A 115 12.41 4.74 -10.62
C LEU A 115 13.54 5.66 -10.18
N GLU A 116 13.57 6.88 -10.70
CA GLU A 116 14.45 7.91 -10.15
C GLU A 116 13.95 8.33 -8.76
N PRO A 117 14.86 8.66 -7.84
CA PRO A 117 14.47 9.24 -6.55
C PRO A 117 13.73 10.56 -6.81
N ASP A 118 12.45 10.58 -6.53
CA ASP A 118 11.60 11.75 -6.72
C ASP A 118 11.35 12.43 -5.37
N ASP A 119 11.12 13.74 -5.41
CA ASP A 119 10.70 14.56 -4.26
C ASP A 119 9.46 13.98 -3.56
N SER A 120 8.64 13.20 -4.27
CA SER A 120 7.48 12.51 -3.70
C SER A 120 7.83 11.53 -2.58
N LEU A 121 9.00 10.87 -2.63
CA LEU A 121 9.44 9.97 -1.56
C LEU A 121 9.80 10.77 -0.29
N GLN A 122 10.45 11.91 -0.42
CA GLN A 122 10.73 12.78 0.72
C GLN A 122 9.45 13.35 1.31
N LEU A 123 8.51 13.73 0.46
CA LEU A 123 7.22 14.25 0.87
C LEU A 123 6.39 13.21 1.62
N VAL A 124 6.30 11.96 1.14
CA VAL A 124 5.55 10.92 1.86
C VAL A 124 6.18 10.61 3.21
N LYS A 125 7.51 10.66 3.31
CA LYS A 125 8.22 10.51 4.60
C LYS A 125 7.89 11.64 5.56
N SER A 126 7.80 12.90 5.09
CA SER A 126 7.42 14.03 5.94
C SER A 126 5.98 13.92 6.44
N PHE A 127 5.04 13.51 5.59
CA PHE A 127 3.66 13.26 6.01
C PHE A 127 3.53 12.09 6.99
N TRP A 128 4.35 11.07 6.82
CA TRP A 128 4.41 9.98 7.79
C TRP A 128 4.91 10.47 9.15
N ALA A 129 6.00 11.24 9.18
CA ALA A 129 6.51 11.84 10.41
C ALA A 129 5.46 12.74 11.08
N GLU A 130 4.77 13.60 10.31
CA GLU A 130 3.64 14.41 10.79
C GLU A 130 2.51 13.56 11.37
N ALA A 131 2.16 12.45 10.71
CA ALA A 131 1.16 11.52 11.19
C ALA A 131 1.57 10.92 12.53
N VAL A 132 2.80 10.41 12.62
CA VAL A 132 3.37 9.84 13.85
C VAL A 132 3.34 10.87 14.97
N GLU A 133 3.88 12.07 14.74
CA GLU A 133 3.91 13.16 15.73
C GLU A 133 2.51 13.59 16.19
N SER A 134 1.53 13.62 15.28
CA SER A 134 0.15 13.95 15.63
C SER A 134 -0.50 12.89 16.54
N TYR A 135 -0.12 11.62 16.37
CA TYR A 135 -0.54 10.54 17.24
C TYR A 135 0.25 10.54 18.57
N GLU A 136 1.52 10.93 18.57
CA GLU A 136 2.39 11.04 19.75
C GLU A 136 1.98 12.17 20.68
N ASN A 137 1.56 13.32 20.15
CA ASN A 137 1.00 14.44 20.94
C ASN A 137 -0.31 14.09 21.66
N GLY A 138 -0.89 12.93 21.38
CA GLY A 138 -1.92 12.26 22.20
C GLY A 138 -1.37 11.44 23.36
N GLY A 139 -0.03 11.41 23.61
CA GLY A 139 0.57 10.92 24.86
C GLY A 139 1.53 9.72 24.77
N THR A 140 2.06 9.34 23.61
CA THR A 140 3.07 8.27 23.53
C THR A 140 4.22 8.61 22.56
N ASP A 141 5.46 8.51 23.06
CA ASP A 141 6.69 8.98 22.39
C ASP A 141 7.23 8.05 21.28
N ASP A 142 6.47 7.05 20.83
CA ASP A 142 6.92 6.08 19.84
C ASP A 142 5.74 5.35 19.20
N ILE A 143 5.74 5.18 17.88
CA ILE A 143 4.71 4.42 17.16
C ILE A 143 4.53 3.02 17.74
N ASP A 144 5.62 2.36 18.09
CA ASP A 144 5.57 1.02 18.67
C ASP A 144 4.89 1.03 20.04
N LYS A 145 5.18 2.02 20.89
CA LYS A 145 4.48 2.22 22.18
C LYS A 145 3.02 2.61 21.98
N PHE A 146 2.72 3.44 20.98
CA PHE A 146 1.35 3.79 20.62
C PHE A 146 0.55 2.54 20.21
N LEU A 147 1.12 1.70 19.36
CA LEU A 147 0.51 0.46 18.93
C LEU A 147 0.42 -0.60 20.03
N GLU A 148 1.29 -0.55 21.04
CA GLU A 148 1.23 -1.42 22.23
C GLU A 148 0.15 -0.99 23.23
N ALA A 149 -0.14 0.31 23.32
CA ALA A 149 -1.04 0.87 24.33
C ALA A 149 -2.54 0.64 24.05
N ARG A 150 -2.91 0.28 22.80
CA ARG A 150 -4.31 0.11 22.41
C ARG A 150 -4.68 -1.35 22.14
N GLU A 151 -5.93 -1.72 22.46
CA GLU A 151 -6.43 -3.10 22.33
C GLU A 151 -6.57 -3.56 20.88
N ASP A 152 -6.79 -2.66 19.91
CA ASP A 152 -7.02 -3.03 18.50
C ASP A 152 -6.10 -2.29 17.50
N LYS A 153 -4.86 -2.75 17.46
CA LYS A 153 -3.85 -2.31 16.47
C LYS A 153 -4.33 -2.31 15.01
N SER A 154 -5.35 -3.09 14.68
CA SER A 154 -5.82 -3.24 13.28
C SER A 154 -6.64 -2.04 12.85
N ILE A 155 -7.43 -1.45 13.76
CA ILE A 155 -8.18 -0.22 13.50
C ILE A 155 -7.21 0.94 13.36
N GLU A 156 -6.23 1.04 14.25
CA GLU A 156 -5.24 2.12 14.25
C GLU A 156 -4.37 2.13 12.99
N ILE A 157 -3.88 0.96 12.57
CA ILE A 157 -3.15 0.85 11.28
C ILE A 157 -4.06 1.33 10.14
N PHE A 158 -5.35 0.98 10.16
CA PHE A 158 -6.28 1.45 9.13
C PHE A 158 -6.52 2.98 9.20
N GLU A 159 -6.63 3.56 10.38
CA GLU A 159 -6.75 5.01 10.57
C GLU A 159 -5.52 5.74 10.06
N LEU A 160 -4.33 5.25 10.37
CA LEU A 160 -3.07 5.78 9.85
C LEU A 160 -3.00 5.68 8.30
N VAL A 161 -3.36 4.54 7.74
CA VAL A 161 -3.45 4.36 6.28
C VAL A 161 -4.47 5.33 5.67
N SER A 162 -5.60 5.55 6.34
CA SER A 162 -6.65 6.46 5.88
C SER A 162 -6.20 7.92 5.92
N TYR A 163 -5.49 8.32 6.97
CA TYR A 163 -4.87 9.65 7.07
C TYR A 163 -3.88 9.88 5.94
N MET A 164 -2.95 8.94 5.72
CA MET A 164 -1.97 9.00 4.66
C MET A 164 -2.63 9.02 3.27
N ASN A 165 -3.70 8.26 3.07
CA ASN A 165 -4.45 8.30 1.81
C ASN A 165 -5.11 9.66 1.57
N ASN A 166 -5.63 10.32 2.59
CA ASN A 166 -6.17 11.68 2.47
C ASN A 166 -5.08 12.69 2.10
N LYS A 167 -3.88 12.61 2.71
CA LYS A 167 -2.72 13.44 2.34
C LYS A 167 -2.31 13.19 0.88
N TYR A 168 -2.22 11.92 0.47
CA TYR A 168 -1.96 11.54 -0.92
C TYR A 168 -2.98 12.15 -1.88
N LEU A 169 -4.28 11.98 -1.62
CA LEU A 169 -5.35 12.50 -2.49
C LEU A 169 -5.35 14.03 -2.60
N THR A 170 -5.05 14.72 -1.52
CA THR A 170 -4.88 16.18 -1.52
C THR A 170 -3.73 16.57 -2.41
N TYR A 171 -2.56 15.94 -2.23
CA TYR A 171 -1.37 16.22 -3.01
C TYR A 171 -1.56 15.96 -4.52
N VAL A 172 -2.12 14.80 -4.89
CA VAL A 172 -2.31 14.46 -6.31
C VAL A 172 -3.42 15.28 -6.97
N LYS A 173 -4.43 15.74 -6.21
CA LYS A 173 -5.51 16.58 -6.74
C LYS A 173 -4.98 17.89 -7.30
N ASP A 174 -4.00 18.48 -6.64
CA ASP A 174 -3.43 19.75 -7.06
C ASP A 174 -2.47 19.60 -8.24
N LYS A 175 -1.83 18.42 -8.37
CA LYS A 175 -0.85 18.12 -9.44
C LYS A 175 -1.44 17.39 -10.64
N ALA A 176 -2.47 16.58 -10.44
CA ALA A 176 -3.08 15.78 -11.50
C ALA A 176 -3.88 16.64 -12.47
N GLY A 177 -3.24 17.10 -13.55
CA GLY A 177 -3.92 17.76 -14.65
C GLY A 177 -4.87 16.84 -15.42
N LYS A 178 -5.50 17.37 -16.50
CA LYS A 178 -6.43 16.59 -17.35
C LYS A 178 -5.83 15.31 -17.96
N ASN A 179 -4.52 15.24 -18.07
CA ASN A 179 -3.76 14.13 -18.69
C ASN A 179 -3.09 13.20 -17.64
N TRP A 180 -3.60 13.16 -16.42
CA TRP A 180 -3.03 12.37 -15.34
C TRP A 180 -2.72 10.91 -15.72
N CYS A 181 -3.56 10.28 -16.55
CA CYS A 181 -3.40 8.88 -16.95
C CYS A 181 -2.19 8.59 -17.85
N THR A 182 -1.53 9.62 -18.38
CA THR A 182 -0.30 9.51 -19.17
C THR A 182 0.89 10.21 -18.51
N SER A 183 0.68 10.86 -17.37
CA SER A 183 1.71 11.58 -16.64
C SER A 183 2.71 10.62 -16.01
N LYS A 184 3.98 10.77 -16.39
CA LYS A 184 5.07 10.03 -15.74
C LYS A 184 5.17 10.41 -14.27
N GLU A 185 5.10 11.71 -13.97
CA GLU A 185 5.16 12.24 -12.60
C GLU A 185 4.09 11.60 -11.72
N GLN A 186 2.84 11.51 -12.20
CA GLN A 186 1.77 10.85 -11.44
C GLN A 186 2.06 9.37 -11.18
N MET A 187 2.63 8.66 -12.16
CA MET A 187 3.00 7.25 -11.97
C MET A 187 4.10 7.09 -10.91
N TYR A 188 5.09 7.98 -10.88
CA TYR A 188 6.14 7.95 -9.85
C TYR A 188 5.58 8.26 -8.46
N ILE A 189 4.69 9.24 -8.35
CA ILE A 189 4.00 9.55 -7.09
C ILE A 189 3.28 8.31 -6.56
N ASP A 190 2.46 7.69 -7.39
CA ASP A 190 1.68 6.50 -7.01
C ASP A 190 2.59 5.34 -6.56
N LEU A 191 3.68 5.11 -7.30
CA LEU A 191 4.65 4.06 -7.00
C LEU A 191 5.40 4.33 -5.69
N SER A 192 5.89 5.56 -5.50
CA SER A 192 6.63 5.96 -4.30
C SER A 192 5.76 5.84 -3.04
N TRP A 193 4.52 6.33 -3.11
CA TRP A 193 3.58 6.23 -1.99
C TRP A 193 3.18 4.80 -1.71
N SER A 194 2.88 4.01 -2.74
CA SER A 194 2.52 2.60 -2.59
C SER A 194 3.66 1.80 -1.96
N LEU A 195 4.89 1.98 -2.45
CA LEU A 195 6.06 1.27 -1.92
C LEU A 195 6.30 1.63 -0.45
N PHE A 196 6.37 2.94 -0.14
CA PHE A 196 6.59 3.42 1.21
C PHE A 196 5.54 2.88 2.19
N MET A 197 4.25 2.94 1.83
CA MET A 197 3.18 2.45 2.69
C MET A 197 3.21 0.93 2.84
N CYS A 198 3.57 0.18 1.80
CA CYS A 198 3.77 -1.27 1.90
C CYS A 198 4.90 -1.63 2.87
N GLU A 199 6.02 -0.89 2.83
CA GLU A 199 7.14 -1.08 3.75
C GLU A 199 6.72 -0.80 5.19
N ARG A 200 6.17 0.38 5.47
CA ARG A 200 5.81 0.81 6.84
C ARG A 200 4.71 -0.05 7.45
N VAL A 201 3.63 -0.31 6.71
CA VAL A 201 2.57 -1.19 7.21
C VAL A 201 3.07 -2.63 7.35
N GLY A 202 3.95 -3.10 6.44
CA GLY A 202 4.62 -4.39 6.56
C GLY A 202 5.39 -4.53 7.86
N GLU A 203 6.18 -3.54 8.23
CA GLU A 203 6.91 -3.48 9.51
C GLU A 203 5.94 -3.54 10.71
N LEU A 204 4.90 -2.68 10.73
CA LEU A 204 3.93 -2.62 11.83
C LEU A 204 3.14 -3.90 12.08
N ILE A 205 2.86 -4.70 11.04
CA ILE A 205 2.08 -5.95 11.18
C ILE A 205 2.96 -7.18 11.43
N THR A 206 4.26 -7.03 11.39
CA THR A 206 5.22 -8.14 11.50
C THR A 206 6.19 -7.99 12.68
N ALA A 207 6.24 -6.78 13.27
CA ALA A 207 6.80 -6.55 14.60
C ALA A 207 5.91 -7.23 15.65
#